data_44c900e358f8488425aa999bcb025783
#
_entry.id   44c900e358f8488425aa999bcb025783
#
_cell.length_a   1.000
_cell.length_b   1.000
_cell.length_c   1.000
_cell.angle_alpha   90.00
_cell.angle_beta   90.00
_cell.angle_gamma   90.00
#
_symmetry.space_group_name_H-M   'P 1'
#
loop_
_entity.id
_entity.type
_entity.pdbx_description
1 polymer ?
#
loop_
_entity_poly.entity_id
_entity_poly.type
_entity_poly.pdbx_seq_one_letter_code
_entity_poly.pdbx_strand_id
1 'polypeptide(L)'
;MGKQERRAYLEAIRTRYRRANKTSKSVILNEFCAVCGYHRKYALHLLSTQHKRGKEAARKPGPSSRYDTPELVETLRTIWMASDQLCSKRLKAALPLWLPHYEVSFHPLSADTLAMLGSISAATIDRLLQPIRAKTGRKGLSGTKPGTLLKKHIPIQAGVWDVTQPGFMEADTVAHCGDSLAGDFVWSLTMTDICTGWTECRATWNKGADGVMTQIKKAVQKALPFPIKGFDCDNGSEFLTWHLLRYFQSHKQPIKFTRSRPYHSNDNAHVEQKNWSCVRQLFGYDRLADPEMVKLMDDLYANEFSLFTNFFCPTLKLVSKAREGSKWVRKYSQPITPAQRVLDHPDVPQDTKEKLSAQIKSLNPFLVQRQIQRKLRAIFKLLR
;
A
#
# COMPACT_ATOMS: atom_id res chain seq x y z
N MET A 1 15.85 -9.99 -32.94
CA MET A 1 16.09 -10.85 -31.77
C MET A 1 15.96 -10.05 -30.47
N GLY A 2 15.16 -10.50 -29.52
CA GLY A 2 14.98 -9.85 -28.22
C GLY A 2 16.18 -10.01 -27.29
N LYS A 3 16.23 -9.22 -26.20
CA LYS A 3 17.36 -9.21 -25.25
C LYS A 3 17.56 -10.58 -24.56
N GLN A 4 16.48 -11.28 -24.24
CA GLN A 4 16.53 -12.62 -23.63
C GLN A 4 17.01 -13.68 -24.62
N GLU A 5 16.55 -13.64 -25.87
CA GLU A 5 16.95 -14.55 -26.94
C GLU A 5 18.44 -14.41 -27.25
N ARG A 6 18.97 -13.19 -27.34
CA ARG A 6 20.40 -12.94 -27.55
C ARG A 6 21.26 -13.53 -26.43
N ARG A 7 20.77 -13.47 -25.18
CA ARG A 7 21.45 -14.05 -24.02
C ARG A 7 21.46 -15.58 -24.07
N ALA A 8 20.32 -16.18 -24.39
CA ALA A 8 20.23 -17.65 -24.54
C ALA A 8 21.12 -18.15 -25.67
N TYR A 9 21.11 -17.45 -26.81
CA TYR A 9 21.99 -17.79 -27.94
C TYR A 9 23.48 -17.68 -27.58
N LEU A 10 23.88 -16.60 -26.88
CA LEU A 10 25.25 -16.43 -26.39
C LEU A 10 25.67 -17.59 -25.47
N GLU A 11 24.82 -18.02 -24.56
CA GLU A 11 25.12 -19.15 -23.66
C GLU A 11 25.29 -20.47 -24.44
N ALA A 12 24.42 -20.72 -25.42
CA ALA A 12 24.48 -21.92 -26.27
C ALA A 12 25.78 -22.01 -27.09
N ILE A 13 26.22 -20.92 -27.72
CA ILE A 13 27.39 -20.95 -28.60
C ILE A 13 28.72 -20.73 -27.87
N ARG A 14 28.73 -20.21 -26.66
CA ARG A 14 29.95 -19.90 -25.90
C ARG A 14 30.83 -21.12 -25.66
N THR A 15 30.25 -22.25 -25.35
CA THR A 15 30.99 -23.51 -25.16
C THR A 15 31.62 -24.00 -26.47
N ARG A 16 30.88 -23.92 -27.58
CA ARG A 16 31.36 -24.25 -28.94
C ARG A 16 32.51 -23.33 -29.36
N TYR A 17 32.37 -22.00 -29.14
CA TYR A 17 33.41 -21.02 -29.43
C TYR A 17 34.70 -21.28 -28.66
N ARG A 18 34.62 -21.63 -27.38
CA ARG A 18 35.83 -21.91 -26.58
C ARG A 18 36.62 -23.11 -27.02
N ARG A 19 35.94 -24.17 -27.46
CA ARG A 19 36.56 -25.40 -27.91
C ARG A 19 37.06 -25.35 -29.36
N ALA A 20 36.64 -24.34 -30.12
CA ALA A 20 36.94 -24.21 -31.53
C ALA A 20 38.41 -23.78 -31.78
N ASN A 21 38.99 -24.18 -32.90
CA ASN A 21 40.27 -23.71 -33.42
C ASN A 21 40.15 -22.27 -33.94
N LYS A 22 41.28 -21.64 -34.33
CA LYS A 22 41.34 -20.23 -34.74
C LYS A 22 40.40 -19.90 -35.91
N THR A 23 40.33 -20.74 -36.92
CA THR A 23 39.47 -20.57 -38.10
C THR A 23 37.99 -20.69 -37.74
N SER A 24 37.62 -21.72 -37.02
CA SER A 24 36.24 -21.95 -36.56
C SER A 24 35.76 -20.85 -35.59
N LYS A 25 36.63 -20.33 -34.75
CA LYS A 25 36.33 -19.17 -33.91
C LYS A 25 35.94 -17.94 -34.72
N SER A 26 36.63 -17.69 -35.84
CA SER A 26 36.32 -16.57 -36.74
C SER A 26 34.92 -16.72 -37.36
N VAL A 27 34.58 -17.94 -37.79
CA VAL A 27 33.26 -18.28 -38.36
C VAL A 27 32.15 -18.07 -37.32
N ILE A 28 32.31 -18.65 -36.13
CA ILE A 28 31.33 -18.51 -35.03
C ILE A 28 31.16 -17.04 -34.63
N LEU A 29 32.22 -16.27 -34.57
CA LEU A 29 32.18 -14.83 -34.26
C LEU A 29 31.39 -14.04 -35.32
N ASN A 30 31.60 -14.34 -36.62
CA ASN A 30 30.87 -13.71 -37.70
C ASN A 30 29.39 -14.05 -37.65
N GLU A 31 29.06 -15.33 -37.44
CA GLU A 31 27.67 -15.81 -37.24
C GLU A 31 27.01 -15.06 -36.07
N PHE A 32 27.68 -14.98 -34.94
CA PHE A 32 27.16 -14.29 -33.75
C PHE A 32 26.94 -12.78 -33.97
N CYS A 33 27.82 -12.11 -34.69
CA CYS A 33 27.65 -10.73 -35.11
C CYS A 33 26.44 -10.56 -36.03
N ALA A 34 26.30 -11.40 -37.03
CA ALA A 34 25.20 -11.35 -38.00
C ALA A 34 23.82 -11.57 -37.32
N VAL A 35 23.72 -12.58 -36.47
CA VAL A 35 22.46 -12.95 -35.79
C VAL A 35 22.06 -11.94 -34.71
N CYS A 36 23.01 -11.45 -33.92
CA CYS A 36 22.73 -10.57 -32.78
C CYS A 36 22.83 -9.08 -33.09
N GLY A 37 23.42 -8.71 -34.26
CA GLY A 37 23.65 -7.31 -34.62
C GLY A 37 24.70 -6.62 -33.74
N TYR A 38 25.66 -7.37 -33.18
CA TYR A 38 26.71 -6.80 -32.32
C TYR A 38 27.94 -6.38 -33.14
N HIS A 39 28.59 -5.30 -32.71
CA HIS A 39 29.89 -4.95 -33.23
C HIS A 39 30.91 -6.03 -32.85
N ARG A 40 31.84 -6.36 -33.79
CA ARG A 40 32.78 -7.49 -33.68
C ARG A 40 33.61 -7.51 -32.38
N LYS A 41 34.13 -6.35 -31.94
CA LYS A 41 34.89 -6.24 -30.67
C LYS A 41 34.04 -6.59 -29.46
N TYR A 42 32.78 -6.15 -29.43
CA TYR A 42 31.86 -6.45 -28.34
C TYR A 42 31.42 -7.92 -28.34
N ALA A 43 31.15 -8.49 -29.50
CA ALA A 43 30.85 -9.90 -29.65
C ALA A 43 32.02 -10.79 -29.19
N LEU A 44 33.27 -10.44 -29.57
CA LEU A 44 34.48 -11.11 -29.11
C LEU A 44 34.61 -11.05 -27.59
N HIS A 45 34.39 -9.89 -26.98
CA HIS A 45 34.39 -9.73 -25.52
C HIS A 45 33.36 -10.66 -24.85
N LEU A 46 32.13 -10.69 -25.37
CA LEU A 46 31.06 -11.54 -24.81
C LEU A 46 31.40 -13.05 -24.90
N LEU A 47 31.97 -13.51 -26.02
CA LEU A 47 32.31 -14.92 -26.24
C LEU A 47 33.54 -15.36 -25.45
N SER A 48 34.52 -14.47 -25.27
CA SER A 48 35.79 -14.76 -24.57
C SER A 48 35.67 -14.63 -23.06
N THR A 49 34.78 -13.75 -22.53
CA THR A 49 34.65 -13.51 -21.11
C THR A 49 34.20 -14.78 -20.36
N GLN A 50 35.00 -15.26 -19.43
CA GLN A 50 34.59 -16.24 -18.44
C GLN A 50 33.75 -15.55 -17.39
N HIS A 51 32.44 -15.83 -17.31
CA HIS A 51 31.72 -15.62 -16.07
C HIS A 51 32.28 -16.60 -15.05
N LYS A 52 33.18 -16.16 -14.23
CA LYS A 52 33.54 -16.87 -13.00
C LYS A 52 32.28 -16.91 -12.14
N ARG A 53 31.56 -18.05 -12.14
CA ARG A 53 30.57 -18.34 -11.11
C ARG A 53 31.33 -18.28 -9.78
N GLY A 54 30.93 -17.39 -8.87
CA GLY A 54 31.32 -17.47 -7.47
C GLY A 54 32.51 -16.64 -7.01
N LYS A 55 32.89 -15.55 -7.68
CA LYS A 55 33.54 -14.44 -6.93
C LYS A 55 32.46 -13.42 -6.64
N GLU A 56 32.17 -13.22 -5.34
CA GLU A 56 31.50 -12.02 -4.89
C GLU A 56 32.10 -10.85 -5.65
N ALA A 57 31.23 -10.05 -6.29
CA ALA A 57 31.72 -8.89 -7.03
C ALA A 57 32.55 -8.06 -6.05
N ALA A 58 33.87 -8.03 -6.29
CA ALA A 58 34.76 -7.23 -5.46
C ALA A 58 34.13 -5.83 -5.38
N ARG A 59 33.85 -5.36 -4.16
CA ARG A 59 33.32 -4.00 -3.92
C ARG A 59 34.21 -3.05 -4.70
N LYS A 60 33.64 -2.29 -5.62
CA LYS A 60 34.38 -1.22 -6.31
C LYS A 60 34.97 -0.33 -5.24
N PRO A 61 36.28 0.00 -5.28
CA PRO A 61 36.86 0.93 -4.34
C PRO A 61 36.11 2.27 -4.47
N GLY A 62 35.56 2.72 -3.39
CA GLY A 62 34.78 3.95 -3.28
C GLY A 62 34.76 4.37 -1.82
N PRO A 63 34.36 5.60 -1.49
CA PRO A 63 34.24 6.03 -0.10
C PRO A 63 33.33 5.05 0.67
N SER A 64 33.68 4.78 1.91
CA SER A 64 32.85 3.96 2.81
C SER A 64 31.44 4.55 2.92
N SER A 65 30.44 3.67 3.01
CA SER A 65 29.06 4.13 3.19
C SER A 65 28.92 4.84 4.53
N ARG A 66 28.40 6.07 4.52
CA ARG A 66 28.11 6.83 5.74
C ARG A 66 26.95 6.24 6.54
N TYR A 67 26.08 5.45 5.89
CA TYR A 67 24.79 5.04 6.42
C TYR A 67 24.68 3.53 6.73
N ASP A 68 25.78 2.79 6.83
CA ASP A 68 25.76 1.34 7.05
C ASP A 68 26.17 0.92 8.46
N THR A 69 26.05 1.82 9.44
CA THR A 69 26.28 1.48 10.85
C THR A 69 25.20 0.50 11.32
N PRO A 70 25.57 -0.53 12.13
CA PRO A 70 24.60 -1.52 12.62
C PRO A 70 23.42 -0.89 13.36
N GLU A 71 23.67 0.12 14.20
CA GLU A 71 22.63 0.85 14.95
C GLU A 71 21.60 1.50 14.01
N LEU A 72 22.06 2.22 12.96
CA LEU A 72 21.18 2.86 11.99
C LEU A 72 20.33 1.85 11.21
N VAL A 73 20.97 0.75 10.74
CA VAL A 73 20.26 -0.28 9.95
C VAL A 73 19.22 -0.99 10.79
N GLU A 74 19.53 -1.33 12.06
CA GLU A 74 18.58 -1.99 12.95
C GLU A 74 17.43 -1.05 13.36
N THR A 75 17.70 0.23 13.60
CA THR A 75 16.68 1.24 13.87
C THR A 75 15.72 1.39 12.66
N LEU A 76 16.28 1.52 11.45
CA LEU A 76 15.47 1.55 10.22
C LEU A 76 14.63 0.28 10.03
N ARG A 77 15.23 -0.89 10.28
CA ARG A 77 14.54 -2.17 10.20
C ARG A 77 13.38 -2.25 11.18
N THR A 78 13.62 -1.87 12.44
CA THR A 78 12.63 -1.90 13.50
C THR A 78 11.44 -0.99 13.18
N ILE A 79 11.70 0.27 12.79
CA ILE A 79 10.64 1.21 12.40
C ILE A 79 9.93 0.72 11.13
N TRP A 80 10.66 0.20 10.15
CA TRP A 80 10.07 -0.34 8.92
C TRP A 80 9.12 -1.52 9.17
N MET A 81 9.53 -2.46 10.04
CA MET A 81 8.67 -3.58 10.44
C MET A 81 7.46 -3.10 11.23
N ALA A 82 7.65 -2.20 12.20
CA ALA A 82 6.58 -1.66 13.02
C ALA A 82 5.59 -0.78 12.23
N SER A 83 6.06 -0.10 11.18
CA SER A 83 5.22 0.74 10.30
C SER A 83 4.56 -0.02 9.14
N ASP A 84 4.44 -1.34 9.25
CA ASP A 84 3.85 -2.23 8.24
C ASP A 84 4.53 -2.13 6.87
N GLN A 85 5.86 -2.15 6.89
CA GLN A 85 6.72 -2.22 5.71
C GLN A 85 6.49 -1.10 4.69
N LEU A 86 6.36 0.14 5.16
CA LEU A 86 6.23 1.32 4.30
C LEU A 86 7.31 1.36 3.22
N CYS A 87 6.96 1.79 2.01
CA CYS A 87 7.97 2.06 0.98
C CYS A 87 8.88 3.22 1.43
N SER A 88 10.12 3.26 0.92
CA SER A 88 11.17 4.15 1.42
C SER A 88 10.82 5.63 1.41
N LYS A 89 10.03 6.12 0.45
CA LYS A 89 9.55 7.50 0.43
C LYS A 89 8.60 7.78 1.60
N ARG A 90 7.68 6.86 1.89
CA ARG A 90 6.76 6.96 3.01
C ARG A 90 7.47 6.75 4.35
N LEU A 91 8.40 5.80 4.41
CA LEU A 91 9.20 5.54 5.60
C LEU A 91 10.05 6.76 5.99
N LYS A 92 10.71 7.43 5.02
CA LYS A 92 11.43 8.67 5.30
C LYS A 92 10.53 9.73 5.93
N ALA A 93 9.32 9.90 5.44
CA ALA A 93 8.35 10.85 6.01
C ALA A 93 7.79 10.39 7.37
N ALA A 94 7.81 9.10 7.66
CA ALA A 94 7.39 8.56 8.95
C ALA A 94 8.48 8.71 10.03
N LEU A 95 9.77 8.73 9.67
CA LEU A 95 10.86 8.79 10.67
C LEU A 95 10.66 9.88 11.73
N PRO A 96 10.34 11.15 11.40
CA PRO A 96 10.12 12.19 12.43
C PRO A 96 8.98 11.88 13.40
N LEU A 97 7.99 11.08 13.00
CA LEU A 97 6.85 10.68 13.83
C LEU A 97 7.19 9.49 14.73
N TRP A 98 8.14 8.64 14.32
CA TRP A 98 8.47 7.40 15.00
C TRP A 98 9.71 7.51 15.89
N LEU A 99 10.71 8.28 15.49
CA LEU A 99 11.99 8.39 16.22
C LEU A 99 11.85 8.85 17.67
N PRO A 100 11.02 9.87 18.02
CA PRO A 100 10.85 10.27 19.41
C PRO A 100 10.34 9.15 20.32
N HIS A 101 9.59 8.22 19.77
CA HIS A 101 9.02 7.07 20.48
C HIS A 101 9.93 5.84 20.46
N TYR A 102 10.94 5.81 19.57
CA TYR A 102 11.87 4.70 19.48
C TYR A 102 12.74 4.61 20.75
N GLU A 103 13.30 5.73 21.18
CA GLU A 103 14.16 5.78 22.35
C GLU A 103 13.41 5.37 23.64
N VAL A 104 12.14 5.78 23.77
CA VAL A 104 11.28 5.39 24.90
C VAL A 104 10.92 3.90 24.86
N SER A 105 10.82 3.30 23.68
CA SER A 105 10.32 1.92 23.49
C SER A 105 11.43 0.86 23.48
N PHE A 106 12.68 1.27 23.15
CA PHE A 106 13.83 0.36 22.99
C PHE A 106 15.05 0.84 23.75
N HIS A 107 15.87 1.74 23.17
CA HIS A 107 17.09 2.27 23.78
C HIS A 107 17.41 3.66 23.18
N PRO A 108 18.17 4.48 23.90
CA PRO A 108 18.68 5.74 23.34
C PRO A 108 19.52 5.49 22.08
N LEU A 109 19.46 6.43 21.14
CA LEU A 109 20.26 6.42 19.92
C LEU A 109 21.43 7.40 20.04
N SER A 110 22.54 7.09 19.38
CA SER A 110 23.65 8.02 19.29
C SER A 110 23.25 9.27 18.52
N ALA A 111 23.83 10.43 18.90
CA ALA A 111 23.57 11.70 18.22
C ALA A 111 23.88 11.61 16.72
N ASP A 112 24.95 10.89 16.34
CA ASP A 112 25.31 10.64 14.96
C ASP A 112 24.24 9.83 14.21
N THR A 113 23.69 8.79 14.82
CA THR A 113 22.60 8.00 14.22
C THR A 113 21.35 8.84 14.04
N LEU A 114 20.96 9.65 15.01
CA LEU A 114 19.82 10.57 14.89
C LEU A 114 20.03 11.58 13.74
N ALA A 115 21.21 12.19 13.65
CA ALA A 115 21.55 13.12 12.57
C ALA A 115 21.53 12.44 11.19
N MET A 116 22.05 11.20 11.10
CA MET A 116 22.01 10.42 9.88
C MET A 116 20.58 10.04 9.47
N LEU A 117 19.72 9.60 10.41
CA LEU A 117 18.32 9.27 10.15
C LEU A 117 17.52 10.50 9.71
N GLY A 118 17.82 11.68 10.25
CA GLY A 118 17.21 12.96 9.83
C GLY A 118 17.57 13.33 8.38
N SER A 119 18.80 13.06 7.96
CA SER A 119 19.32 13.45 6.64
C SER A 119 19.24 12.36 5.57
N ILE A 120 18.95 11.10 5.93
CA ILE A 120 18.95 9.96 5.00
C ILE A 120 17.98 10.14 3.83
N SER A 121 18.40 9.76 2.62
CA SER A 121 17.53 9.79 1.44
C SER A 121 16.65 8.53 1.33
N ALA A 122 15.48 8.64 0.71
CA ALA A 122 14.61 7.49 0.44
C ALA A 122 15.32 6.41 -0.40
N ALA A 123 16.21 6.81 -1.33
CA ALA A 123 16.98 5.87 -2.13
C ALA A 123 18.04 5.12 -1.30
N THR A 124 18.61 5.76 -0.28
CA THR A 124 19.53 5.11 0.66
C THR A 124 18.79 4.12 1.56
N ILE A 125 17.62 4.51 2.08
CA ILE A 125 16.73 3.61 2.82
C ILE A 125 16.40 2.37 1.98
N ASP A 126 16.08 2.55 0.70
CA ASP A 126 15.76 1.45 -0.22
C ASP A 126 16.92 0.46 -0.35
N ARG A 127 18.16 0.96 -0.52
CA ARG A 127 19.36 0.12 -0.62
C ARG A 127 19.66 -0.65 0.65
N LEU A 128 19.54 0.00 1.82
CA LEU A 128 19.78 -0.61 3.13
C LEU A 128 18.76 -1.71 3.44
N LEU A 129 17.49 -1.49 3.13
CA LEU A 129 16.42 -2.45 3.39
C LEU A 129 16.25 -3.54 2.32
N GLN A 130 16.89 -3.41 1.15
CA GLN A 130 16.77 -4.38 0.06
C GLN A 130 17.07 -5.83 0.46
N PRO A 131 18.15 -6.14 1.21
CA PRO A 131 18.46 -7.51 1.63
C PRO A 131 17.39 -8.10 2.56
N ILE A 132 16.75 -7.24 3.36
CA ILE A 132 15.72 -7.62 4.34
C ILE A 132 14.40 -7.90 3.61
N ARG A 133 14.02 -7.05 2.65
CA ARG A 133 12.80 -7.21 1.83
C ARG A 133 12.79 -8.49 1.00
N ALA A 134 13.94 -8.92 0.51
CA ALA A 134 14.07 -10.14 -0.29
C ALA A 134 13.59 -11.40 0.45
N LYS A 135 13.53 -11.37 1.78
CA LYS A 135 13.16 -12.50 2.64
C LYS A 135 11.67 -12.53 3.06
N THR A 136 10.87 -11.50 2.73
CA THR A 136 9.53 -11.28 3.35
C THR A 136 8.31 -11.27 2.39
N GLY A 137 8.38 -11.82 1.18
CA GLY A 137 7.30 -11.70 0.16
C GLY A 137 6.12 -12.70 0.28
N ARG A 138 4.85 -12.23 0.12
CA ARG A 138 3.60 -13.03 0.02
C ARG A 138 2.78 -12.70 -1.24
N LYS A 139 1.95 -13.66 -1.76
CA LYS A 139 1.07 -13.50 -2.95
C LYS A 139 -0.35 -14.07 -2.67
N GLY A 140 -1.41 -13.53 -3.33
CA GLY A 140 -2.80 -14.01 -3.21
C GLY A 140 -3.76 -13.61 -4.35
N LEU A 141 -5.03 -14.10 -4.33
CA LEU A 141 -6.07 -13.98 -5.36
C LEU A 141 -7.32 -13.22 -4.86
N SER A 142 -8.16 -12.66 -5.77
CA SER A 142 -9.41 -11.94 -5.43
C SER A 142 -10.58 -12.24 -6.40
N GLY A 143 -11.86 -12.11 -5.96
CA GLY A 143 -13.05 -12.23 -6.79
C GLY A 143 -14.31 -11.59 -6.21
N THR A 144 -15.10 -10.84 -7.03
CA THR A 144 -16.37 -10.17 -6.67
C THR A 144 -17.40 -10.18 -7.79
N LYS A 145 -18.74 -10.08 -7.47
CA LYS A 145 -19.87 -10.02 -8.45
C LYS A 145 -20.70 -8.72 -8.27
N PRO A 146 -21.26 -8.11 -9.35
CA PRO A 146 -21.99 -6.84 -9.30
C PRO A 146 -23.47 -6.96 -8.92
N GLY A 147 -24.02 -5.95 -8.18
CA GLY A 147 -25.44 -5.82 -7.84
C GLY A 147 -26.26 -5.08 -8.89
N THR A 148 -27.59 -5.35 -9.01
CA THR A 148 -28.43 -4.89 -10.12
C THR A 148 -29.65 -4.00 -9.79
N LEU A 149 -30.13 -3.97 -8.54
CA LEU A 149 -31.51 -3.52 -8.21
C LEU A 149 -31.74 -1.98 -8.18
N LEU A 150 -30.79 -1.16 -7.80
CA LEU A 150 -30.97 0.29 -7.59
C LEU A 150 -30.17 1.21 -8.52
N LYS A 151 -29.56 0.67 -9.56
CA LYS A 151 -28.69 1.42 -10.49
C LYS A 151 -29.34 2.64 -11.15
N LYS A 152 -30.68 2.68 -11.25
CA LYS A 152 -31.43 3.79 -11.87
C LYS A 152 -31.61 5.00 -10.96
N HIS A 153 -31.51 4.83 -9.63
CA HIS A 153 -31.82 5.87 -8.64
C HIS A 153 -30.57 6.52 -8.02
N ILE A 154 -29.42 5.87 -8.13
CA ILE A 154 -28.15 6.40 -7.62
C ILE A 154 -27.33 6.88 -8.82
N PRO A 155 -27.01 8.19 -8.92
CA PRO A 155 -26.29 8.74 -10.06
C PRO A 155 -24.88 8.15 -10.17
N ILE A 156 -24.42 7.98 -11.41
CA ILE A 156 -23.05 7.55 -11.70
C ILE A 156 -22.13 8.76 -11.57
N GLN A 157 -21.07 8.62 -10.80
CA GLN A 157 -19.94 9.55 -10.80
C GLN A 157 -18.93 9.06 -11.85
N ALA A 158 -18.85 9.78 -12.97
CA ALA A 158 -17.87 9.49 -14.03
C ALA A 158 -16.60 10.32 -13.80
N GLY A 159 -15.48 9.65 -13.60
CA GLY A 159 -14.18 10.29 -13.44
C GLY A 159 -13.77 10.53 -11.99
N VAL A 160 -12.52 10.95 -11.81
CA VAL A 160 -11.95 11.26 -10.48
C VAL A 160 -12.69 12.49 -9.92
N TRP A 161 -13.18 12.39 -8.71
CA TRP A 161 -13.69 13.55 -8.00
C TRP A 161 -12.54 14.53 -7.79
N ASP A 162 -12.63 15.70 -8.37
CA ASP A 162 -11.73 16.80 -8.05
C ASP A 162 -12.19 17.42 -6.71
N VAL A 163 -11.97 16.66 -5.63
CA VAL A 163 -12.44 17.03 -4.31
C VAL A 163 -11.31 17.69 -3.55
N THR A 164 -11.48 18.98 -3.32
CA THR A 164 -10.55 19.78 -2.55
C THR A 164 -10.93 19.88 -1.07
N GLN A 165 -12.12 19.41 -0.68
CA GLN A 165 -12.66 19.51 0.69
C GLN A 165 -12.80 18.12 1.34
N PRO A 166 -12.53 17.99 2.67
CA PRO A 166 -12.81 16.75 3.40
C PRO A 166 -14.32 16.44 3.46
N GLY A 167 -14.62 15.15 3.55
CA GLY A 167 -16.00 14.66 3.71
C GLY A 167 -16.56 13.91 2.49
N PHE A 168 -15.78 13.72 1.42
CA PHE A 168 -16.17 12.88 0.28
C PHE A 168 -15.48 11.52 0.36
N MET A 169 -16.25 10.50 0.70
CA MET A 169 -15.78 9.14 0.96
C MET A 169 -15.98 8.22 -0.23
N GLU A 170 -14.95 7.46 -0.60
CA GLU A 170 -15.08 6.26 -1.42
C GLU A 170 -15.17 5.03 -0.50
N ALA A 171 -16.08 4.11 -0.82
CA ALA A 171 -16.29 2.88 -0.04
C ALA A 171 -16.27 1.62 -0.91
N ASP A 172 -15.70 0.56 -0.37
CA ASP A 172 -15.66 -0.77 -0.99
C ASP A 172 -15.62 -1.87 0.07
N THR A 173 -15.98 -3.09 -0.32
CA THR A 173 -15.97 -4.26 0.55
C THR A 173 -14.97 -5.32 0.09
N VAL A 174 -14.32 -5.95 1.04
CA VAL A 174 -13.32 -7.00 0.80
C VAL A 174 -13.77 -8.31 1.45
N ALA A 175 -13.95 -9.35 0.64
CA ALA A 175 -14.32 -10.69 1.07
C ALA A 175 -13.15 -11.41 1.77
N HIS A 176 -13.39 -12.03 2.92
CA HIS A 176 -12.45 -12.97 3.55
C HIS A 176 -12.92 -14.42 3.29
N CYS A 177 -12.98 -14.80 2.03
CA CYS A 177 -13.57 -16.06 1.56
C CYS A 177 -12.58 -17.22 1.39
N GLY A 178 -11.25 -16.97 1.50
CA GLY A 178 -10.24 -17.96 1.11
C GLY A 178 -10.38 -18.34 -0.36
N ASP A 179 -10.32 -19.64 -0.62
CA ASP A 179 -10.40 -20.21 -1.98
C ASP A 179 -11.84 -20.44 -2.47
N SER A 180 -12.87 -20.19 -1.65
CA SER A 180 -14.27 -20.46 -2.00
C SER A 180 -15.20 -19.32 -1.60
N LEU A 181 -16.11 -18.94 -2.50
CA LEU A 181 -17.19 -17.98 -2.25
C LEU A 181 -18.46 -18.63 -1.65
N ALA A 182 -18.47 -19.95 -1.45
CA ALA A 182 -19.62 -20.65 -0.88
C ALA A 182 -19.70 -20.45 0.64
N GLY A 183 -20.94 -20.35 1.16
CA GLY A 183 -21.23 -20.18 2.59
C GLY A 183 -20.87 -18.79 3.12
N ASP A 184 -20.92 -18.67 4.45
CA ASP A 184 -20.79 -17.42 5.16
C ASP A 184 -19.34 -17.13 5.58
N PHE A 185 -18.96 -15.85 5.60
CA PHE A 185 -17.65 -15.39 6.03
C PHE A 185 -17.66 -13.89 6.31
N VAL A 186 -16.60 -13.41 6.96
CA VAL A 186 -16.42 -12.01 7.29
C VAL A 186 -16.12 -11.18 6.04
N TRP A 187 -16.62 -9.96 6.03
CA TRP A 187 -16.29 -8.92 5.07
C TRP A 187 -15.70 -7.72 5.77
N SER A 188 -14.72 -7.08 5.16
CA SER A 188 -14.19 -5.79 5.60
C SER A 188 -14.77 -4.69 4.72
N LEU A 189 -15.40 -3.70 5.33
CA LEU A 189 -15.76 -2.43 4.70
C LEU A 189 -14.60 -1.47 4.84
N THR A 190 -14.15 -0.88 3.75
CA THR A 190 -13.13 0.18 3.72
C THR A 190 -13.78 1.47 3.22
N MET A 191 -13.58 2.57 3.93
CA MET A 191 -14.05 3.90 3.57
C MET A 191 -12.87 4.87 3.60
N THR A 192 -12.66 5.62 2.53
CA THR A 192 -11.51 6.53 2.41
C THR A 192 -11.97 7.89 1.93
N ASP A 193 -11.61 8.94 2.70
CA ASP A 193 -11.82 10.32 2.27
C ASP A 193 -10.86 10.69 1.13
N ILE A 194 -11.41 11.20 0.04
CA ILE A 194 -10.66 11.50 -1.17
C ILE A 194 -9.69 12.66 -0.94
N CYS A 195 -10.09 13.69 -0.19
CA CYS A 195 -9.29 14.87 0.05
C CYS A 195 -8.10 14.60 0.97
N THR A 196 -8.31 13.97 2.12
CA THR A 196 -7.27 13.79 3.14
C THR A 196 -6.60 12.42 3.08
N GLY A 197 -7.29 11.40 2.51
CA GLY A 197 -6.89 10.01 2.57
C GLY A 197 -7.18 9.38 3.94
N TRP A 198 -7.98 10.05 4.80
CA TRP A 198 -8.46 9.45 6.04
C TRP A 198 -9.22 8.17 5.74
N THR A 199 -8.85 7.09 6.42
CA THR A 199 -9.39 5.77 6.12
C THR A 199 -9.94 5.12 7.37
N GLU A 200 -11.19 4.65 7.27
CA GLU A 200 -11.86 3.85 8.27
C GLU A 200 -12.17 2.46 7.72
N CYS A 201 -11.88 1.45 8.51
CA CYS A 201 -12.24 0.08 8.19
C CYS A 201 -13.22 -0.44 9.25
N ARG A 202 -14.14 -1.31 8.84
CA ARG A 202 -15.10 -1.99 9.72
C ARG A 202 -15.28 -3.43 9.26
N ALA A 203 -15.69 -4.30 10.19
CA ALA A 203 -16.01 -5.68 9.86
C ALA A 203 -17.52 -5.91 9.90
N THR A 204 -18.01 -6.79 9.01
CA THR A 204 -19.41 -7.21 8.99
C THR A 204 -19.50 -8.70 8.68
N TRP A 205 -20.53 -9.34 9.21
CA TRP A 205 -20.86 -10.73 8.86
C TRP A 205 -21.59 -10.76 7.54
N ASN A 206 -21.11 -11.53 6.62
CA ASN A 206 -21.61 -11.57 5.25
C ASN A 206 -21.64 -10.20 4.55
N LYS A 207 -22.06 -10.19 3.28
CA LYS A 207 -22.26 -8.98 2.49
C LYS A 207 -23.71 -8.44 2.66
N GLY A 208 -24.20 -8.44 3.92
CA GLY A 208 -25.56 -8.00 4.24
C GLY A 208 -25.68 -6.48 4.26
N ALA A 209 -26.70 -5.95 3.58
CA ALA A 209 -26.95 -4.51 3.48
C ALA A 209 -27.13 -3.84 4.85
N ASP A 210 -27.80 -4.48 5.79
CA ASP A 210 -28.05 -3.95 7.14
C ASP A 210 -26.77 -3.90 7.98
N GLY A 211 -25.93 -4.91 7.85
CA GLY A 211 -24.61 -4.95 8.49
C GLY A 211 -23.72 -3.82 7.99
N VAL A 212 -23.58 -3.68 6.67
CA VAL A 212 -22.81 -2.62 6.03
C VAL A 212 -23.34 -1.24 6.41
N MET A 213 -24.65 -1.03 6.35
CA MET A 213 -25.28 0.23 6.76
C MET A 213 -25.01 0.58 8.22
N THR A 214 -25.09 -0.39 9.13
CA THR A 214 -24.79 -0.20 10.55
C THR A 214 -23.35 0.26 10.76
N GLN A 215 -22.40 -0.33 10.06
CA GLN A 215 -20.99 0.04 10.15
C GLN A 215 -20.70 1.41 9.53
N ILE A 216 -21.36 1.76 8.43
CA ILE A 216 -21.28 3.11 7.84
C ILE A 216 -21.76 4.15 8.84
N LYS A 217 -22.94 3.93 9.47
CA LYS A 217 -23.49 4.85 10.50
C LYS A 217 -22.53 5.05 11.67
N LYS A 218 -21.95 3.96 12.21
CA LYS A 218 -20.96 4.06 13.30
C LYS A 218 -19.74 4.87 12.91
N ALA A 219 -19.20 4.65 11.70
CA ALA A 219 -18.04 5.37 11.23
C ALA A 219 -18.33 6.86 11.03
N VAL A 220 -19.44 7.20 10.38
CA VAL A 220 -19.87 8.58 10.13
C VAL A 220 -20.09 9.35 11.43
N GLN A 221 -20.70 8.71 12.44
CA GLN A 221 -21.04 9.38 13.68
C GLN A 221 -19.86 9.54 14.66
N LYS A 222 -18.87 8.63 14.63
CA LYS A 222 -17.88 8.53 15.72
C LYS A 222 -16.42 8.60 15.29
N ALA A 223 -16.11 8.30 14.02
CA ALA A 223 -14.71 8.08 13.61
C ALA A 223 -14.16 9.16 12.67
N LEU A 224 -15.02 9.86 11.93
CA LEU A 224 -14.57 10.91 11.02
C LEU A 224 -14.31 12.22 11.75
N PRO A 225 -13.17 12.89 11.54
CA PRO A 225 -12.87 14.19 12.13
C PRO A 225 -13.50 15.37 11.38
N PHE A 226 -14.37 15.10 10.43
CA PHE A 226 -15.08 16.07 9.60
C PHE A 226 -16.47 15.54 9.23
N PRO A 227 -17.44 16.42 8.91
CA PRO A 227 -18.75 15.98 8.46
C PRO A 227 -18.65 15.33 7.07
N ILE A 228 -19.43 14.27 6.87
CA ILE A 228 -19.54 13.63 5.57
C ILE A 228 -20.42 14.49 4.64
N LYS A 229 -19.95 14.72 3.41
CA LYS A 229 -20.62 15.50 2.36
C LYS A 229 -21.03 14.66 1.15
N GLY A 230 -20.27 13.63 0.87
CA GLY A 230 -20.52 12.72 -0.24
C GLY A 230 -20.06 11.30 0.07
N PHE A 231 -20.71 10.33 -0.57
CA PHE A 231 -20.39 8.93 -0.44
C PHE A 231 -20.49 8.27 -1.82
N ASP A 232 -19.39 7.72 -2.30
CA ASP A 232 -19.30 6.96 -3.53
C ASP A 232 -18.98 5.51 -3.23
N CYS A 233 -19.57 4.59 -3.98
CA CYS A 233 -19.34 3.16 -3.80
C CYS A 233 -19.31 2.42 -5.12
N ASP A 234 -18.92 1.16 -5.08
CA ASP A 234 -19.09 0.27 -6.22
C ASP A 234 -20.58 -0.08 -6.48
N ASN A 235 -20.82 -0.91 -7.49
CA ASN A 235 -22.18 -1.36 -7.83
C ASN A 235 -22.63 -2.56 -6.97
N GLY A 236 -22.06 -2.76 -5.79
CA GLY A 236 -22.40 -3.83 -4.88
C GLY A 236 -23.85 -3.71 -4.33
N SER A 237 -24.53 -4.84 -4.17
CA SER A 237 -25.91 -4.86 -3.67
C SER A 237 -26.01 -4.43 -2.20
N GLU A 238 -24.93 -4.52 -1.43
CA GLU A 238 -24.85 -4.10 -0.04
C GLU A 238 -24.91 -2.58 0.13
N PHE A 239 -24.44 -1.82 -0.87
CA PHE A 239 -24.48 -0.36 -0.88
C PHE A 239 -25.74 0.17 -1.55
N LEU A 240 -26.19 -0.49 -2.64
CA LEU A 240 -27.32 -0.02 -3.43
C LEU A 240 -28.64 -0.42 -2.78
N THR A 241 -28.97 0.20 -1.64
CA THR A 241 -30.17 -0.08 -0.86
C THR A 241 -30.99 1.20 -0.60
N TRP A 242 -32.32 1.04 -0.54
CA TRP A 242 -33.22 2.14 -0.17
C TRP A 242 -32.95 2.67 1.23
N HIS A 243 -32.51 1.81 2.15
CA HIS A 243 -32.20 2.19 3.53
C HIS A 243 -31.00 3.14 3.59
N LEU A 244 -29.95 2.85 2.84
CA LEU A 244 -28.75 3.70 2.79
C LEU A 244 -29.02 5.02 2.07
N LEU A 245 -29.77 4.97 0.96
CA LEU A 245 -30.19 6.18 0.24
C LEU A 245 -31.01 7.12 1.14
N ARG A 246 -32.03 6.60 1.82
CA ARG A 246 -32.85 7.39 2.77
C ARG A 246 -32.03 7.93 3.93
N TYR A 247 -31.10 7.16 4.47
CA TYR A 247 -30.21 7.59 5.54
C TYR A 247 -29.40 8.81 5.11
N PHE A 248 -28.78 8.79 3.93
CA PHE A 248 -28.00 9.92 3.42
C PHE A 248 -28.88 11.15 3.11
N GLN A 249 -30.09 10.94 2.65
CA GLN A 249 -31.07 12.01 2.38
C GLN A 249 -31.66 12.64 3.67
N SER A 250 -31.72 11.90 4.77
CA SER A 250 -32.30 12.35 6.04
C SER A 250 -31.41 13.29 6.86
N HIS A 251 -30.16 13.53 6.45
CA HIS A 251 -29.27 14.48 7.12
C HIS A 251 -29.72 15.92 6.88
N LYS A 252 -29.46 16.82 7.86
CA LYS A 252 -29.75 18.26 7.72
C LYS A 252 -29.18 18.85 6.43
N GLN A 253 -27.98 18.44 6.07
CA GLN A 253 -27.38 18.64 4.74
C GLN A 253 -27.32 17.27 4.08
N PRO A 254 -28.15 17.01 3.04
CA PRO A 254 -28.18 15.71 2.38
C PRO A 254 -26.80 15.32 1.85
N ILE A 255 -26.38 14.11 2.18
CA ILE A 255 -25.11 13.57 1.72
C ILE A 255 -25.27 13.13 0.27
N LYS A 256 -24.38 13.61 -0.61
CA LYS A 256 -24.38 13.26 -2.04
C LYS A 256 -24.03 11.79 -2.18
N PHE A 257 -24.99 10.95 -2.52
CA PHE A 257 -24.78 9.52 -2.73
C PHE A 257 -24.63 9.20 -4.21
N THR A 258 -23.50 8.63 -4.61
CA THR A 258 -23.13 8.29 -5.99
C THR A 258 -22.59 6.86 -6.07
N ARG A 259 -22.42 6.38 -7.29
CA ARG A 259 -21.80 5.08 -7.57
C ARG A 259 -20.87 5.16 -8.78
N SER A 260 -19.87 4.31 -8.79
CA SER A 260 -18.92 4.16 -9.89
C SER A 260 -19.58 3.55 -11.14
N ARG A 261 -18.98 3.78 -12.31
CA ARG A 261 -19.36 3.13 -13.54
C ARG A 261 -19.10 1.63 -13.46
N PRO A 262 -20.00 0.77 -13.98
CA PRO A 262 -19.73 -0.66 -14.09
C PRO A 262 -18.44 -0.93 -14.88
N TYR A 263 -17.60 -1.81 -14.38
CA TYR A 263 -16.33 -2.23 -15.01
C TYR A 263 -15.26 -1.13 -15.20
N HIS A 264 -15.38 -0.01 -14.47
CA HIS A 264 -14.40 1.08 -14.49
C HIS A 264 -13.71 1.19 -13.11
N SER A 265 -12.69 0.36 -12.86
CA SER A 265 -11.91 0.34 -11.61
C SER A 265 -11.22 1.67 -11.29
N ASN A 266 -11.00 2.53 -12.27
CA ASN A 266 -10.42 3.85 -12.02
C ASN A 266 -11.34 4.81 -11.24
N ASP A 267 -12.64 4.53 -11.19
CA ASP A 267 -13.61 5.40 -10.53
C ASP A 267 -13.53 5.27 -9.00
N ASN A 268 -13.05 4.12 -8.46
CA ASN A 268 -12.87 3.84 -7.02
C ASN A 268 -11.38 3.64 -6.66
N ALA A 269 -10.48 4.32 -7.36
CA ALA A 269 -9.04 4.07 -7.25
C ALA A 269 -8.46 4.39 -5.85
N HIS A 270 -9.06 5.30 -5.09
CA HIS A 270 -8.58 5.67 -3.76
C HIS A 270 -8.84 4.54 -2.75
N VAL A 271 -10.04 3.97 -2.75
CA VAL A 271 -10.39 2.89 -1.82
C VAL A 271 -9.80 1.55 -2.25
N GLU A 272 -9.72 1.24 -3.56
CA GLU A 272 -9.11 -0.01 -4.03
C GLU A 272 -7.65 -0.17 -3.56
N GLN A 273 -6.86 0.91 -3.61
CA GLN A 273 -5.50 0.91 -3.08
C GLN A 273 -5.47 0.61 -1.58
N LYS A 274 -6.48 1.09 -0.83
CA LYS A 274 -6.58 0.88 0.61
C LYS A 274 -6.97 -0.56 0.97
N ASN A 275 -7.77 -1.22 0.15
CA ASN A 275 -8.15 -2.61 0.36
C ASN A 275 -6.93 -3.52 0.47
N TRP A 276 -5.89 -3.28 -0.33
CA TRP A 276 -4.67 -4.04 -0.19
C TRP A 276 -3.92 -3.68 1.10
N SER A 277 -3.68 -2.39 1.35
CA SER A 277 -2.84 -1.93 2.46
C SER A 277 -3.52 -2.01 3.83
N CYS A 278 -4.87 -1.87 3.89
CA CYS A 278 -5.60 -1.85 5.15
C CYS A 278 -6.31 -3.16 5.48
N VAL A 279 -6.54 -4.03 4.48
CA VAL A 279 -7.23 -5.30 4.68
C VAL A 279 -6.32 -6.47 4.38
N ARG A 280 -5.79 -6.56 3.15
CA ARG A 280 -5.02 -7.74 2.74
C ARG A 280 -3.66 -7.87 3.42
N GLN A 281 -2.96 -6.78 3.68
CA GLN A 281 -1.73 -6.83 4.47
C GLN A 281 -1.98 -7.26 5.91
N LEU A 282 -3.13 -6.91 6.48
CA LEU A 282 -3.46 -7.18 7.87
C LEU A 282 -3.97 -8.62 8.08
N PHE A 283 -4.94 -9.07 7.26
CA PHE A 283 -5.64 -10.34 7.42
C PHE A 283 -5.25 -11.41 6.39
N GLY A 284 -4.50 -11.05 5.34
CA GLY A 284 -4.15 -11.99 4.28
C GLY A 284 -5.34 -12.36 3.39
N TYR A 285 -5.34 -13.61 2.96
CA TYR A 285 -6.33 -14.18 2.04
C TYR A 285 -7.04 -15.40 2.60
N ASP A 286 -6.80 -15.72 3.85
CA ASP A 286 -7.42 -16.86 4.51
C ASP A 286 -8.94 -16.65 4.65
N ARG A 287 -9.68 -17.78 4.79
CA ARG A 287 -11.10 -17.74 5.04
C ARG A 287 -11.37 -17.41 6.50
N LEU A 288 -12.15 -16.36 6.76
CA LEU A 288 -12.59 -15.97 8.09
C LEU A 288 -14.10 -16.31 8.21
N ALA A 289 -14.41 -17.50 8.74
CA ALA A 289 -15.76 -18.06 8.73
C ALA A 289 -16.41 -18.14 10.12
N ASP A 290 -15.80 -17.55 11.15
CA ASP A 290 -16.37 -17.49 12.50
C ASP A 290 -17.00 -16.10 12.75
N PRO A 291 -18.31 -16.02 13.10
CA PRO A 291 -18.98 -14.75 13.41
C PRO A 291 -18.34 -13.94 14.55
N GLU A 292 -17.70 -14.61 15.52
CA GLU A 292 -17.01 -13.93 16.62
C GLU A 292 -15.83 -13.07 16.14
N MET A 293 -15.23 -13.43 15.00
CA MET A 293 -14.17 -12.63 14.37
C MET A 293 -14.64 -11.21 14.01
N VAL A 294 -15.92 -11.03 13.67
CA VAL A 294 -16.48 -9.70 13.32
C VAL A 294 -16.28 -8.73 14.46
N LYS A 295 -16.59 -9.12 15.70
CA LYS A 295 -16.45 -8.26 16.89
C LYS A 295 -14.98 -7.90 17.13
N LEU A 296 -14.09 -8.88 17.05
CA LEU A 296 -12.65 -8.68 17.27
C LEU A 296 -12.01 -7.83 16.17
N MET A 297 -12.41 -8.07 14.91
CA MET A 297 -11.94 -7.28 13.78
C MET A 297 -12.48 -5.85 13.82
N ASP A 298 -13.77 -5.67 14.16
CA ASP A 298 -14.38 -4.33 14.26
C ASP A 298 -13.73 -3.51 15.40
N ASP A 299 -13.47 -4.16 16.55
CA ASP A 299 -12.74 -3.54 17.66
C ASP A 299 -11.30 -3.14 17.25
N LEU A 300 -10.58 -4.01 16.54
CA LEU A 300 -9.26 -3.69 16.03
C LEU A 300 -9.31 -2.51 15.04
N TYR A 301 -10.22 -2.55 14.08
CA TYR A 301 -10.36 -1.55 13.04
C TYR A 301 -10.75 -0.17 13.60
N ALA A 302 -11.75 -0.14 14.47
CA ALA A 302 -12.30 1.11 15.01
C ALA A 302 -11.36 1.83 15.99
N ASN A 303 -10.44 1.10 16.60
CA ASN A 303 -9.54 1.62 17.61
C ASN A 303 -8.10 1.73 17.07
N GLU A 304 -7.28 0.71 17.33
CA GLU A 304 -5.84 0.82 17.08
C GLU A 304 -5.49 0.97 15.62
N PHE A 305 -6.21 0.29 14.71
CA PHE A 305 -5.85 0.32 13.30
C PHE A 305 -6.21 1.67 12.64
N SER A 306 -7.34 2.28 13.01
CA SER A 306 -7.69 3.64 12.58
C SER A 306 -6.63 4.65 13.03
N LEU A 307 -6.22 4.60 14.30
CA LEU A 307 -5.15 5.45 14.84
C LEU A 307 -3.83 5.24 14.09
N PHE A 308 -3.42 4.00 13.94
CA PHE A 308 -2.18 3.63 13.26
C PHE A 308 -2.13 4.16 11.83
N THR A 309 -3.19 3.87 11.05
CA THR A 309 -3.26 4.21 9.63
C THR A 309 -3.32 5.71 9.40
N ASN A 310 -4.13 6.42 10.18
CA ASN A 310 -4.38 7.83 9.96
C ASN A 310 -3.32 8.75 10.57
N PHE A 311 -2.69 8.37 11.67
CA PHE A 311 -1.74 9.23 12.38
C PHE A 311 -0.27 8.91 12.10
N PHE A 312 0.09 7.64 11.80
CA PHE A 312 1.49 7.20 11.74
C PHE A 312 1.92 6.63 10.38
N CYS A 313 0.99 6.50 9.42
CA CYS A 313 1.28 6.00 8.10
C CYS A 313 1.17 7.08 7.01
N PRO A 314 2.26 7.82 6.67
CA PRO A 314 2.22 8.79 5.59
C PRO A 314 1.77 8.18 4.26
N THR A 315 0.96 8.90 3.50
CA THR A 315 0.43 8.48 2.20
C THR A 315 0.79 9.48 1.11
N LEU A 316 0.91 8.99 -0.13
CA LEU A 316 1.15 9.79 -1.32
C LEU A 316 -0.19 10.07 -2.01
N LYS A 317 -0.41 11.30 -2.49
CA LYS A 317 -1.54 11.63 -3.38
C LYS A 317 -1.04 11.84 -4.80
N LEU A 318 -1.78 11.35 -5.78
CA LEU A 318 -1.53 11.62 -7.19
C LEU A 318 -1.86 13.10 -7.48
N VAL A 319 -0.87 13.87 -7.90
CA VAL A 319 -1.02 15.29 -8.25
C VAL A 319 -1.30 15.46 -9.74
N SER A 320 -0.59 14.71 -10.58
CA SER A 320 -0.81 14.76 -12.01
C SER A 320 -0.51 13.41 -12.68
N LYS A 321 -1.27 13.14 -13.75
CA LYS A 321 -1.10 11.96 -14.61
C LYS A 321 -1.15 12.43 -16.05
N ALA A 322 -0.03 12.39 -16.75
CA ALA A 322 0.10 12.77 -18.15
C ALA A 322 0.58 11.59 -18.99
N ARG A 323 0.17 11.55 -20.25
CA ARG A 323 0.65 10.54 -21.20
C ARG A 323 1.79 11.15 -22.03
N GLU A 324 2.97 10.56 -21.93
CA GLU A 324 4.14 10.93 -22.73
C GLU A 324 4.49 9.77 -23.67
N GLY A 325 4.08 9.87 -24.93
CA GLY A 325 4.18 8.79 -25.92
C GLY A 325 3.38 7.55 -25.48
N SER A 326 4.05 6.40 -25.31
CA SER A 326 3.43 5.15 -24.86
C SER A 326 3.37 5.00 -23.33
N LYS A 327 3.96 5.91 -22.55
CA LYS A 327 4.08 5.81 -21.09
C LYS A 327 3.19 6.80 -20.36
N TRP A 328 2.67 6.38 -19.20
CA TRP A 328 2.01 7.26 -18.26
C TRP A 328 3.03 7.79 -17.24
N VAL A 329 3.20 9.11 -17.20
CA VAL A 329 4.00 9.82 -16.18
C VAL A 329 3.06 10.26 -15.06
N ARG A 330 3.37 9.85 -13.82
CA ARG A 330 2.59 10.18 -12.63
C ARG A 330 3.45 10.97 -11.66
N LYS A 331 2.97 12.13 -11.24
CA LYS A 331 3.60 12.93 -10.18
C LYS A 331 2.77 12.81 -8.90
N TYR A 332 3.46 12.61 -7.78
CA TYR A 332 2.84 12.43 -6.47
C TYR A 332 3.25 13.57 -5.54
N SER A 333 2.38 13.91 -4.58
CA SER A 333 2.68 14.84 -3.49
C SER A 333 3.80 14.32 -2.60
N GLN A 334 4.30 15.19 -1.72
CA GLN A 334 5.11 14.74 -0.59
C GLN A 334 4.25 13.80 0.29
N PRO A 335 4.86 12.73 0.84
CA PRO A 335 4.14 11.84 1.74
C PRO A 335 3.89 12.54 3.08
N ILE A 336 2.61 12.67 3.46
CA ILE A 336 2.19 13.12 4.79
C ILE A 336 1.05 12.22 5.29
N THR A 337 0.80 12.22 6.59
CA THR A 337 -0.29 11.41 7.17
C THR A 337 -1.65 11.98 6.83
N PRO A 338 -2.72 11.14 6.79
CA PRO A 338 -4.08 11.65 6.69
C PRO A 338 -4.42 12.67 7.77
N ALA A 339 -4.04 12.41 9.02
CA ALA A 339 -4.25 13.34 10.13
C ALA A 339 -3.57 14.70 9.89
N GLN A 340 -2.33 14.72 9.37
CA GLN A 340 -1.66 15.97 9.03
C GLN A 340 -2.42 16.75 7.95
N ARG A 341 -2.95 16.05 6.92
CA ARG A 341 -3.78 16.73 5.90
C ARG A 341 -5.06 17.34 6.48
N VAL A 342 -5.67 16.69 7.47
CA VAL A 342 -6.82 17.24 8.19
C VAL A 342 -6.42 18.47 8.99
N LEU A 343 -5.28 18.43 9.68
CA LEU A 343 -4.76 19.57 10.46
C LEU A 343 -4.42 20.77 9.57
N ASP A 344 -3.86 20.53 8.39
CA ASP A 344 -3.45 21.58 7.44
C ASP A 344 -4.62 22.16 6.64
N HIS A 345 -5.79 21.48 6.64
CA HIS A 345 -6.91 21.89 5.80
C HIS A 345 -7.65 23.10 6.36
N PRO A 346 -7.90 24.18 5.57
CA PRO A 346 -8.56 25.40 6.05
C PRO A 346 -10.01 25.17 6.51
N ASP A 347 -10.75 24.28 5.83
CA ASP A 347 -12.17 24.04 6.12
C ASP A 347 -12.43 23.17 7.36
N VAL A 348 -11.38 22.67 8.02
CA VAL A 348 -11.53 21.90 9.26
C VAL A 348 -11.56 22.84 10.46
N PRO A 349 -12.57 22.76 11.34
CA PRO A 349 -12.69 23.61 12.51
C PRO A 349 -11.49 23.51 13.45
N GLN A 350 -11.16 24.63 14.11
CA GLN A 350 -9.98 24.73 14.98
C GLN A 350 -10.08 23.80 16.19
N ASP A 351 -11.27 23.65 16.77
CA ASP A 351 -11.52 22.72 17.89
C ASP A 351 -11.23 21.24 17.51
N THR A 352 -11.56 20.87 16.28
CA THR A 352 -11.23 19.53 15.74
C THR A 352 -9.73 19.36 15.58
N LYS A 353 -9.02 20.38 15.08
CA LYS A 353 -7.55 20.35 14.95
C LYS A 353 -6.87 20.23 16.30
N GLU A 354 -7.35 20.93 17.31
CA GLU A 354 -6.83 20.88 18.67
C GLU A 354 -7.01 19.48 19.29
N LYS A 355 -8.20 18.88 19.15
CA LYS A 355 -8.47 17.50 19.59
C LYS A 355 -7.57 16.49 18.90
N LEU A 356 -7.40 16.58 17.57
CA LEU A 356 -6.50 15.70 16.82
C LEU A 356 -5.04 15.89 17.25
N SER A 357 -4.60 17.14 17.45
CA SER A 357 -3.22 17.43 17.87
C SER A 357 -2.94 16.89 19.28
N ALA A 358 -3.89 17.02 20.21
CA ALA A 358 -3.79 16.45 21.55
C ALA A 358 -3.73 14.91 21.48
N GLN A 359 -4.56 14.30 20.63
CA GLN A 359 -4.56 12.85 20.43
C GLN A 359 -3.21 12.34 19.87
N ILE A 360 -2.64 13.01 18.87
CA ILE A 360 -1.32 12.65 18.32
C ILE A 360 -0.25 12.65 19.42
N LYS A 361 -0.23 13.69 20.26
CA LYS A 361 0.75 13.83 21.34
C LYS A 361 0.64 12.74 22.41
N SER A 362 -0.55 12.19 22.62
CA SER A 362 -0.80 11.13 23.61
C SER A 362 -0.48 9.71 23.11
N LEU A 363 -0.27 9.52 21.81
CA LEU A 363 -0.10 8.21 21.20
C LEU A 363 1.37 7.84 21.01
N ASN A 364 1.69 6.58 21.28
CA ASN A 364 2.98 5.98 20.91
C ASN A 364 2.74 4.93 19.81
N PRO A 365 3.27 5.10 18.58
CA PRO A 365 3.03 4.19 17.47
C PRO A 365 3.49 2.76 17.71
N PHE A 366 4.56 2.55 18.48
CA PHE A 366 5.03 1.21 18.83
C PHE A 366 4.07 0.49 19.78
N LEU A 367 3.47 1.22 20.73
CA LEU A 367 2.45 0.65 21.61
C LEU A 367 1.17 0.32 20.84
N VAL A 368 0.72 1.22 19.95
CA VAL A 368 -0.42 0.97 19.06
C VAL A 368 -0.16 -0.28 18.22
N GLN A 369 1.02 -0.39 17.62
CA GLN A 369 1.38 -1.57 16.82
C GLN A 369 1.44 -2.86 17.64
N ARG A 370 1.94 -2.82 18.86
CA ARG A 370 1.92 -3.99 19.77
C ARG A 370 0.49 -4.46 20.07
N GLN A 371 -0.45 -3.50 20.28
CA GLN A 371 -1.86 -3.82 20.50
C GLN A 371 -2.49 -4.44 19.23
N ILE A 372 -2.20 -3.88 18.04
CA ILE A 372 -2.63 -4.46 16.77
C ILE A 372 -2.17 -5.92 16.67
N GLN A 373 -0.88 -6.20 16.91
CA GLN A 373 -0.34 -7.56 16.85
C GLN A 373 -0.97 -8.50 17.87
N ARG A 374 -1.27 -7.99 19.06
CA ARG A 374 -1.96 -8.76 20.11
C ARG A 374 -3.37 -9.16 19.65
N LYS A 375 -4.16 -8.19 19.14
CA LYS A 375 -5.52 -8.43 18.65
C LYS A 375 -5.53 -9.36 17.43
N LEU A 376 -4.60 -9.20 16.48
CA LEU A 376 -4.44 -10.10 15.35
C LEU A 376 -4.19 -11.55 15.78
N ARG A 377 -3.33 -11.77 16.77
CA ARG A 377 -3.09 -13.13 17.32
C ARG A 377 -4.36 -13.73 17.94
N ALA A 378 -5.21 -12.92 18.58
CA ALA A 378 -6.48 -13.38 19.11
C ALA A 378 -7.45 -13.77 17.99
N ILE A 379 -7.55 -12.96 16.94
CA ILE A 379 -8.38 -13.25 15.76
C ILE A 379 -7.90 -14.54 15.07
N PHE A 380 -6.60 -14.66 14.79
CA PHE A 380 -6.06 -15.84 14.10
C PHE A 380 -6.05 -17.13 14.95
N LYS A 381 -6.27 -17.06 16.27
CA LYS A 381 -6.53 -18.25 17.07
C LYS A 381 -7.86 -18.91 16.76
N LEU A 382 -8.84 -18.15 16.28
CA LEU A 382 -10.14 -18.68 15.86
C LEU A 382 -10.10 -19.39 14.49
N LEU A 383 -9.00 -19.31 13.76
CA LEU A 383 -8.77 -20.04 12.52
C LEU A 383 -8.29 -21.49 12.73
N ARG A 384 -7.95 -21.86 13.97
CA ARG A 384 -7.46 -23.19 14.34
C ARG A 384 -8.55 -23.96 15.06
#